data_486e9982b649e97967afdfbba7424102
#
_entry.id   486e9982b649e97967afdfbba7424102
#
_cell.length_a   1.000
_cell.length_b   1.000
_cell.length_c   1.000
_cell.angle_alpha   90.00
_cell.angle_beta   90.00
_cell.angle_gamma   90.00
#
_symmetry.space_group_name_H-M   'P 1'
#
loop_
_entity.id
_entity.type
_entity.pdbx_description
1 polymer ?
#
loop_
_entity_poly.entity_id
_entity_poly.type
_entity_poly.pdbx_seq_one_letter_code
_entity_poly.pdbx_strand_id
1 'polypeptide(L)'
;MEPPETSLDSDGSKLETAERIILRWDSAATDGARGKMIFQSDRDEVDRFLRAVDEIQRSLSSVSFSSSSSSAATTVDEHEVKANSAIQIAMARLEDEFRNILLSHTTTFEPDSLFLEESSSVSPSLCVELGEDTTTVTTEEEELNSPGGSGSSRLTRRRSSYRSTSSIREMDLISPEAVSDLRSIVQRMVAAGYSRECIQVYGTVRKSAMETIFKQLGIVKISIGDIRKWIRAAKVCIRVVFSSEKRLCEQLFDGICTAMDETCFMETVKASALRLFTFPEAISISRRSPEKLFKILDLHDALTDMLPDIEAIFDSDSSDAIRAQAVEIQSRLAEASRGILSEFENAVLREPSIVPVPGGTIHPLTRYVMNYIVMISDYKQTLDDLIMSNPSTGSDPNTPDMDFTELESKSPLDLHLIWLIVVLHFNLEEKSKHYRDTSLSHIFIMNNIHYIVQKVKRSPELREMIGDHYLRKLTGIFRHAATNYQRATWVRVLNSLRDEGLHVSGSFSSGVSRSALRERFKAFNTMFEEVHRTQSTWSVPDAQLREELRISLSEHLIPAYRSFLGRFRGHIESGRHPENYLKYSVEDIETIVLDLFEGYTTPPHLRRR
;
A
#
# COMPACT_ATOMS: atom_id res chain seq x y z
N MET A 1 -36.70 82.10 -29.46
CA MET A 1 -35.72 81.23 -28.85
C MET A 1 -36.54 80.27 -28.00
N GLU A 2 -36.99 79.17 -28.59
CA GLU A 2 -37.73 78.10 -27.90
C GLU A 2 -36.75 77.21 -27.13
N PRO A 3 -37.11 76.67 -25.93
CA PRO A 3 -36.33 75.73 -25.18
C PRO A 3 -36.53 74.29 -25.79
N PRO A 4 -35.59 73.39 -25.64
CA PRO A 4 -35.74 72.03 -26.16
C PRO A 4 -36.56 71.16 -25.17
N GLU A 5 -37.87 71.02 -25.51
CA GLU A 5 -38.69 69.93 -25.00
C GLU A 5 -38.45 68.73 -25.90
N THR A 6 -37.64 67.71 -25.50
CA THR A 6 -37.66 66.38 -26.12
C THR A 6 -36.76 65.34 -25.41
N SER A 7 -36.62 65.29 -24.09
CA SER A 7 -35.90 64.18 -23.44
C SER A 7 -36.75 63.27 -22.54
N LEU A 8 -37.90 63.70 -22.05
CA LEU A 8 -38.76 62.92 -21.13
C LEU A 8 -39.69 61.94 -21.85
N ASP A 9 -40.22 62.26 -23.05
CA ASP A 9 -41.09 61.35 -23.81
C ASP A 9 -40.38 60.16 -24.45
N SER A 10 -39.09 60.26 -24.68
CA SER A 10 -38.28 59.19 -25.26
C SER A 10 -37.98 58.06 -24.31
N ASP A 11 -37.82 58.31 -23.02
CA ASP A 11 -37.46 57.28 -22.00
C ASP A 11 -38.69 56.51 -21.52
N GLY A 12 -39.87 57.14 -21.40
CA GLY A 12 -41.13 56.44 -21.13
C GLY A 12 -41.51 55.40 -22.21
N SER A 13 -41.32 55.76 -23.48
CA SER A 13 -41.57 54.83 -24.60
C SER A 13 -40.62 53.63 -24.67
N LYS A 14 -39.38 53.80 -24.21
CA LYS A 14 -38.39 52.71 -24.15
C LYS A 14 -38.75 51.72 -23.04
N LEU A 15 -39.16 52.26 -21.86
CA LEU A 15 -39.57 51.45 -20.70
C LEU A 15 -40.80 50.57 -21.02
N GLU A 16 -41.85 51.15 -21.63
CA GLU A 16 -43.03 50.41 -22.08
C GLU A 16 -42.71 49.30 -23.10
N THR A 17 -41.72 49.56 -23.96
CA THR A 17 -41.26 48.58 -24.93
C THR A 17 -40.50 47.44 -24.24
N ALA A 18 -39.67 47.74 -23.26
CA ALA A 18 -38.93 46.79 -22.47
C ALA A 18 -39.90 45.90 -21.63
N GLU A 19 -40.89 46.50 -20.99
CA GLU A 19 -41.94 45.76 -20.25
C GLU A 19 -42.69 44.77 -21.14
N ARG A 20 -43.08 45.19 -22.34
CA ARG A 20 -43.79 44.35 -23.29
C ARG A 20 -42.95 43.14 -23.73
N ILE A 21 -41.64 43.35 -23.93
CA ILE A 21 -40.71 42.26 -24.24
C ILE A 21 -40.61 41.28 -23.11
N ILE A 22 -40.50 41.74 -21.85
CA ILE A 22 -40.40 40.87 -20.67
C ILE A 22 -41.69 40.11 -20.43
N LEU A 23 -42.85 40.79 -20.49
CA LEU A 23 -44.19 40.18 -20.28
C LEU A 23 -44.51 39.10 -21.30
N ARG A 24 -43.95 39.17 -22.53
CA ARG A 24 -44.07 38.10 -23.52
C ARG A 24 -43.45 36.76 -23.06
N TRP A 25 -42.45 36.86 -22.20
CA TRP A 25 -41.73 35.67 -21.67
C TRP A 25 -42.16 35.31 -20.27
N ASP A 26 -43.23 35.86 -19.75
CA ASP A 26 -43.81 35.49 -18.47
C ASP A 26 -44.32 34.03 -18.52
N SER A 27 -43.63 33.16 -17.83
CA SER A 27 -43.98 31.73 -17.72
C SER A 27 -45.27 31.47 -16.92
N ALA A 28 -45.71 32.44 -16.14
CA ALA A 28 -46.94 32.36 -15.36
C ALA A 28 -48.18 32.77 -16.17
N ALA A 29 -48.02 33.67 -17.14
CA ALA A 29 -49.12 34.26 -17.89
C ALA A 29 -49.45 33.52 -19.20
N THR A 30 -48.51 32.84 -19.83
CA THR A 30 -48.71 32.19 -21.15
C THR A 30 -48.16 30.77 -21.20
N ASP A 31 -48.97 29.80 -21.63
CA ASP A 31 -48.53 28.42 -21.86
C ASP A 31 -47.44 28.31 -22.94
N GLY A 32 -47.41 29.24 -23.88
CA GLY A 32 -46.40 29.31 -24.93
C GLY A 32 -45.02 29.73 -24.43
N ALA A 33 -44.92 30.49 -23.36
CA ALA A 33 -43.66 30.92 -22.75
C ALA A 33 -43.11 29.84 -21.80
N ARG A 34 -43.98 28.99 -21.23
CA ARG A 34 -43.60 27.93 -20.28
C ARG A 34 -42.77 26.81 -20.94
N GLY A 35 -42.97 26.56 -22.27
CA GLY A 35 -42.31 25.48 -23.00
C GLY A 35 -41.13 25.91 -23.86
N LYS A 36 -40.81 27.21 -23.94
CA LYS A 36 -39.72 27.72 -24.78
C LYS A 36 -38.70 28.42 -23.91
N MET A 37 -37.43 28.15 -24.19
CA MET A 37 -36.29 28.83 -23.54
C MET A 37 -35.76 29.94 -24.43
N ILE A 38 -35.44 31.11 -23.84
CA ILE A 38 -34.95 32.29 -24.57
C ILE A 38 -33.60 31.99 -25.23
N PHE A 39 -32.68 31.38 -24.46
CA PHE A 39 -31.34 31.06 -24.92
C PHE A 39 -31.26 29.89 -25.92
N GLN A 40 -32.39 29.21 -26.18
CA GLN A 40 -32.53 28.24 -27.26
C GLN A 40 -33.10 28.88 -28.55
N SER A 41 -33.48 30.16 -28.48
CA SER A 41 -33.98 30.93 -29.62
C SER A 41 -32.85 31.60 -30.43
N ASP A 42 -33.20 32.41 -31.43
CA ASP A 42 -32.22 33.19 -32.19
C ASP A 42 -31.48 34.20 -31.29
N ARG A 43 -30.19 34.39 -31.52
CA ARG A 43 -29.33 35.30 -30.77
C ARG A 43 -29.88 36.72 -30.67
N ASP A 44 -30.51 37.19 -31.73
CA ASP A 44 -31.16 38.51 -31.75
C ASP A 44 -32.32 38.62 -30.76
N GLU A 45 -33.02 37.53 -30.49
CA GLU A 45 -34.10 37.49 -29.49
C GLU A 45 -33.56 37.49 -28.07
N VAL A 46 -32.48 36.75 -27.81
CA VAL A 46 -31.74 36.77 -26.55
C VAL A 46 -31.24 38.19 -26.25
N ASP A 47 -30.60 38.83 -27.22
CA ASP A 47 -30.03 40.16 -27.03
C ASP A 47 -31.13 41.25 -26.83
N ARG A 48 -32.29 41.08 -27.48
CA ARG A 48 -33.44 41.95 -27.24
C ARG A 48 -33.97 41.84 -25.81
N PHE A 49 -34.11 40.59 -25.33
CA PHE A 49 -34.55 40.36 -23.97
C PHE A 49 -33.57 40.93 -22.92
N LEU A 50 -32.29 40.64 -23.06
CA LEU A 50 -31.24 41.12 -22.17
C LEU A 50 -31.17 42.64 -22.15
N ARG A 51 -31.29 43.32 -23.32
CA ARG A 51 -31.37 44.80 -23.39
C ARG A 51 -32.61 45.36 -22.70
N ALA A 52 -33.76 44.66 -22.81
CA ALA A 52 -34.97 45.07 -22.09
C ALA A 52 -34.79 44.98 -20.58
N VAL A 53 -34.12 43.92 -20.06
CA VAL A 53 -33.76 43.80 -18.66
C VAL A 53 -32.85 44.94 -18.21
N ASP A 54 -31.81 45.25 -18.98
CA ASP A 54 -30.85 46.34 -18.69
C ASP A 54 -31.56 47.71 -18.65
N GLU A 55 -32.57 47.93 -19.51
CA GLU A 55 -33.32 49.18 -19.56
C GLU A 55 -34.18 49.36 -18.32
N ILE A 56 -34.89 48.30 -17.86
CA ILE A 56 -35.67 48.36 -16.61
C ILE A 56 -34.77 48.58 -15.39
N GLN A 57 -33.63 47.88 -15.30
CA GLN A 57 -32.68 48.09 -14.23
C GLN A 57 -32.16 49.54 -14.16
N ARG A 58 -31.84 50.14 -15.32
CA ARG A 58 -31.45 51.56 -15.38
C ARG A 58 -32.55 52.49 -14.93
N SER A 59 -33.79 52.23 -15.35
CA SER A 59 -34.95 53.02 -14.94
C SER A 59 -35.12 52.97 -13.41
N LEU A 60 -35.08 51.80 -12.79
CA LEU A 60 -35.18 51.63 -11.31
C LEU A 60 -34.04 52.33 -10.57
N SER A 61 -32.81 52.27 -11.11
CA SER A 61 -31.66 52.95 -10.51
C SER A 61 -31.77 54.46 -10.59
N SER A 62 -32.33 55.03 -11.68
CA SER A 62 -32.53 56.47 -11.83
C SER A 62 -33.63 57.01 -10.92
N VAL A 63 -34.69 56.26 -10.67
CA VAL A 63 -35.78 56.61 -9.74
C VAL A 63 -35.30 56.65 -8.30
N SER A 64 -34.49 55.68 -7.87
CA SER A 64 -33.90 55.65 -6.53
C SER A 64 -32.96 56.84 -6.23
N PHE A 65 -32.34 57.45 -7.24
CA PHE A 65 -31.52 58.66 -7.11
C PHE A 65 -32.37 59.94 -7.05
N SER A 66 -33.54 59.98 -7.70
CA SER A 66 -34.39 61.16 -7.76
C SER A 66 -35.39 61.27 -6.61
N SER A 67 -35.71 60.22 -5.90
CA SER A 67 -36.61 60.21 -4.74
C SER A 67 -36.05 60.91 -3.48
N SER A 68 -34.80 61.33 -3.48
CA SER A 68 -34.21 62.15 -2.40
C SER A 68 -34.46 63.67 -2.54
N SER A 69 -35.13 64.14 -3.58
CA SER A 69 -35.20 65.61 -3.86
C SER A 69 -36.42 66.13 -4.62
N SER A 70 -37.67 65.65 -4.49
CA SER A 70 -38.83 66.55 -4.65
C SER A 70 -40.20 65.85 -4.61
N SER A 71 -41.21 66.55 -4.18
CA SER A 71 -42.60 66.20 -4.00
C SER A 71 -43.41 66.25 -5.33
N ALA A 72 -43.38 65.18 -6.10
CA ALA A 72 -44.33 64.94 -7.20
C ALA A 72 -44.77 63.45 -7.10
N ALA A 73 -45.74 63.17 -6.26
CA ALA A 73 -45.88 61.88 -5.61
C ALA A 73 -46.87 60.87 -6.25
N THR A 74 -47.49 61.13 -7.41
CA THR A 74 -48.56 60.22 -7.86
C THR A 74 -48.33 59.50 -9.19
N THR A 75 -47.59 60.04 -10.13
CA THR A 75 -47.26 59.37 -11.40
C THR A 75 -45.97 58.57 -11.37
N VAL A 76 -45.07 58.93 -10.46
CA VAL A 76 -43.79 58.20 -10.22
C VAL A 76 -44.07 56.81 -9.60
N ASP A 77 -45.11 56.73 -8.76
CA ASP A 77 -45.44 55.49 -8.02
C ASP A 77 -45.96 54.36 -8.93
N GLU A 78 -46.79 54.71 -9.98
CA GLU A 78 -47.29 53.67 -10.91
C GLU A 78 -46.21 53.10 -11.85
N HIS A 79 -45.26 53.92 -12.31
CA HIS A 79 -44.15 53.48 -13.14
C HIS A 79 -43.16 52.63 -12.35
N GLU A 80 -42.92 53.01 -11.13
CA GLU A 80 -42.04 52.25 -10.24
C GLU A 80 -42.63 50.86 -9.89
N VAL A 81 -43.94 50.78 -9.61
CA VAL A 81 -44.63 49.50 -9.36
C VAL A 81 -44.60 48.60 -10.58
N LYS A 82 -44.80 49.15 -11.79
CA LYS A 82 -44.74 48.39 -13.05
C LYS A 82 -43.32 47.88 -13.33
N ALA A 83 -42.32 48.76 -13.18
CA ALA A 83 -40.91 48.39 -13.39
C ALA A 83 -40.47 47.32 -12.36
N ASN A 84 -40.86 47.43 -11.09
CA ASN A 84 -40.60 46.43 -10.05
C ASN A 84 -41.27 45.08 -10.35
N SER A 85 -42.50 45.09 -10.87
CA SER A 85 -43.19 43.87 -11.29
C SER A 85 -42.48 43.23 -12.51
N ALA A 86 -42.10 44.02 -13.52
CA ALA A 86 -41.41 43.55 -14.71
C ALA A 86 -40.02 42.99 -14.35
N ILE A 87 -39.26 43.59 -13.45
CA ILE A 87 -37.95 43.05 -13.04
C ILE A 87 -38.08 41.73 -12.30
N GLN A 88 -39.12 41.57 -11.44
CA GLN A 88 -39.37 40.28 -10.79
C GLN A 88 -39.67 39.16 -11.80
N ILE A 89 -40.50 39.43 -12.81
CA ILE A 89 -40.81 38.48 -13.88
C ILE A 89 -39.53 38.16 -14.67
N ALA A 90 -38.72 39.19 -15.00
CA ALA A 90 -37.46 39.01 -15.72
C ALA A 90 -36.48 38.15 -14.92
N MET A 91 -36.32 38.40 -13.63
CA MET A 91 -35.42 37.66 -12.76
C MET A 91 -35.85 36.21 -12.59
N ALA A 92 -37.15 35.94 -12.40
CA ALA A 92 -37.69 34.59 -12.36
C ALA A 92 -37.40 33.82 -13.69
N ARG A 93 -37.57 34.53 -14.81
CA ARG A 93 -37.23 33.95 -16.12
C ARG A 93 -35.74 33.68 -16.31
N LEU A 94 -34.88 34.61 -15.91
CA LEU A 94 -33.43 34.44 -15.96
C LEU A 94 -32.96 33.28 -15.04
N GLU A 95 -33.61 33.08 -13.91
CA GLU A 95 -33.35 31.94 -13.03
C GLU A 95 -33.67 30.60 -13.74
N ASP A 96 -34.81 30.53 -14.42
CA ASP A 96 -35.19 29.35 -15.21
C ASP A 96 -34.20 29.08 -16.35
N GLU A 97 -33.77 30.13 -17.07
CA GLU A 97 -32.77 30.04 -18.15
C GLU A 97 -31.42 29.59 -17.60
N PHE A 98 -30.97 30.19 -16.48
CA PHE A 98 -29.74 29.83 -15.80
C PHE A 98 -29.71 28.34 -15.42
N ARG A 99 -30.80 27.86 -14.82
CA ARG A 99 -30.97 26.46 -14.48
C ARG A 99 -30.96 25.56 -15.70
N ASN A 100 -31.66 25.93 -16.75
CA ASN A 100 -31.76 25.13 -17.98
C ASN A 100 -30.41 25.03 -18.71
N ILE A 101 -29.67 26.13 -18.84
CA ILE A 101 -28.35 26.13 -19.47
C ILE A 101 -27.37 25.25 -18.65
N LEU A 102 -27.36 25.38 -17.32
CA LEU A 102 -26.54 24.53 -16.46
C LEU A 102 -26.86 23.03 -16.65
N LEU A 103 -28.14 22.66 -16.79
CA LEU A 103 -28.55 21.27 -16.98
C LEU A 103 -28.23 20.74 -18.38
N SER A 104 -28.52 21.54 -19.43
CA SER A 104 -28.41 21.10 -20.82
C SER A 104 -26.97 21.05 -21.33
N HIS A 105 -26.07 21.88 -20.81
CA HIS A 105 -24.67 21.98 -21.21
C HIS A 105 -23.69 21.29 -20.25
N THR A 106 -24.17 20.61 -19.20
CA THR A 106 -23.30 19.78 -18.37
C THR A 106 -22.75 18.63 -19.22
N THR A 107 -21.44 18.64 -19.44
CA THR A 107 -20.75 17.57 -20.18
C THR A 107 -20.87 16.25 -19.44
N THR A 108 -21.07 15.17 -20.17
CA THR A 108 -21.04 13.81 -19.60
C THR A 108 -19.60 13.48 -19.23
N PHE A 109 -19.39 13.15 -17.95
CA PHE A 109 -18.10 12.75 -17.45
C PHE A 109 -17.83 11.28 -17.85
N GLU A 110 -16.75 11.02 -18.60
CA GLU A 110 -16.33 9.68 -19.00
C GLU A 110 -15.06 9.28 -18.21
N PRO A 111 -15.20 8.52 -17.10
CA PRO A 111 -14.07 8.11 -16.26
C PRO A 111 -13.02 7.29 -17.02
N ASP A 112 -13.47 6.45 -17.96
CA ASP A 112 -12.60 5.50 -18.67
C ASP A 112 -11.53 6.17 -19.52
N SER A 113 -11.80 7.33 -20.08
CA SER A 113 -10.83 8.10 -20.86
C SER A 113 -9.69 8.64 -20.00
N LEU A 114 -9.96 8.96 -18.73
CA LEU A 114 -8.98 9.48 -17.77
C LEU A 114 -8.14 8.37 -17.12
N PHE A 115 -8.69 7.15 -17.02
CA PHE A 115 -7.97 5.99 -16.48
C PHE A 115 -7.03 5.33 -17.49
N LEU A 116 -7.24 5.47 -18.79
CA LEU A 116 -6.42 4.84 -19.84
C LEU A 116 -4.99 5.40 -19.91
N GLU A 117 -4.79 6.68 -19.60
CA GLU A 117 -3.46 7.29 -19.61
C GLU A 117 -2.58 6.89 -18.41
N GLU A 118 -3.17 6.54 -17.26
CA GLU A 118 -2.42 6.02 -16.09
C GLU A 118 -2.11 4.52 -16.20
N SER A 119 -2.84 3.77 -17.02
CA SER A 119 -2.71 2.30 -17.12
C SER A 119 -1.47 1.82 -17.87
N SER A 120 -0.78 2.68 -18.64
CA SER A 120 0.43 2.32 -19.38
C SER A 120 1.67 2.13 -18.49
N SER A 121 1.61 2.39 -17.21
CA SER A 121 2.71 2.27 -16.25
C SER A 121 2.54 1.19 -15.18
N VAL A 122 1.42 0.46 -15.13
CA VAL A 122 1.14 -0.52 -14.07
C VAL A 122 1.06 -1.94 -14.62
N SER A 123 2.13 -2.72 -14.44
CA SER A 123 2.09 -4.17 -14.61
C SER A 123 1.48 -4.84 -13.36
N PRO A 124 0.81 -5.99 -13.51
CA PRO A 124 0.15 -6.65 -12.39
C PRO A 124 1.19 -7.18 -11.39
N SER A 125 1.21 -6.63 -10.20
CA SER A 125 1.89 -7.21 -9.05
C SER A 125 1.00 -8.31 -8.48
N LEU A 126 1.58 -9.49 -8.31
CA LEU A 126 0.96 -10.67 -7.74
C LEU A 126 0.32 -10.32 -6.38
N CYS A 127 -1.01 -10.31 -6.34
CA CYS A 127 -1.72 -10.39 -5.08
C CYS A 127 -1.62 -11.84 -4.59
N VAL A 128 -0.76 -12.11 -3.62
CA VAL A 128 -0.94 -13.27 -2.76
C VAL A 128 -2.09 -12.93 -1.83
N GLU A 129 -3.28 -13.41 -2.15
CA GLU A 129 -4.38 -13.48 -1.22
C GLU A 129 -3.96 -14.45 -0.09
N LEU A 130 -3.64 -13.89 1.08
CA LEU A 130 -3.61 -14.65 2.31
C LEU A 130 -5.09 -14.91 2.70
N GLY A 131 -5.64 -15.98 2.12
CA GLY A 131 -6.96 -16.47 2.50
C GLY A 131 -6.96 -16.94 3.94
N GLU A 132 -7.90 -16.44 4.72
CA GLU A 132 -8.41 -17.12 5.89
C GLU A 132 -9.13 -18.38 5.37
N ASP A 133 -8.46 -19.53 5.41
CA ASP A 133 -9.18 -20.80 5.56
C ASP A 133 -8.25 -21.89 6.11
N THR A 134 -8.79 -22.52 7.13
CA THR A 134 -8.30 -23.66 7.86
C THR A 134 -8.35 -24.92 6.97
N THR A 135 -7.31 -25.77 7.08
CA THR A 135 -7.26 -27.17 6.65
C THR A 135 -7.31 -27.49 5.17
N THR A 136 -6.20 -27.85 4.60
CA THR A 136 -5.82 -29.20 4.16
C THR A 136 -4.45 -29.19 3.48
N VAL A 137 -3.57 -30.03 3.98
CA VAL A 137 -2.26 -30.35 3.42
C VAL A 137 -2.46 -31.10 2.10
N THR A 138 -2.04 -30.51 0.99
CA THR A 138 -1.64 -31.27 -0.19
C THR A 138 -0.35 -30.65 -0.74
N THR A 139 0.67 -31.47 -0.65
CA THR A 139 1.97 -31.34 -1.28
C THR A 139 1.80 -31.41 -2.80
N GLU A 140 2.17 -30.33 -3.50
CA GLU A 140 2.64 -30.44 -4.89
C GLU A 140 3.88 -29.55 -5.03
N GLU A 141 5.03 -30.20 -5.02
CA GLU A 141 6.31 -29.68 -5.48
C GLU A 141 6.34 -29.85 -6.99
N GLU A 142 6.21 -28.77 -7.75
CA GLU A 142 6.63 -28.78 -9.15
C GLU A 142 8.04 -28.19 -9.26
N GLU A 143 8.98 -29.07 -9.53
CA GLU A 143 10.30 -28.78 -10.09
C GLU A 143 10.15 -28.11 -11.46
N LEU A 144 10.82 -26.99 -11.65
CA LEU A 144 11.20 -26.49 -12.97
C LEU A 144 12.70 -26.16 -12.99
N ASN A 145 13.46 -27.18 -13.34
CA ASN A 145 14.79 -27.05 -13.91
C ASN A 145 14.67 -26.67 -15.39
N SER A 146 15.23 -25.56 -15.81
CA SER A 146 15.99 -25.42 -17.06
C SER A 146 16.74 -24.08 -17.14
N PRO A 147 17.96 -24.09 -17.72
CA PRO A 147 18.90 -22.99 -17.64
C PRO A 147 18.85 -22.08 -18.87
N GLY A 148 19.18 -20.79 -18.65
CA GLY A 148 19.67 -19.93 -19.72
C GLY A 148 18.73 -18.82 -20.14
N GLY A 149 19.11 -17.58 -19.83
CA GLY A 149 18.51 -16.38 -20.39
C GLY A 149 18.81 -15.14 -19.58
N SER A 150 19.92 -14.47 -19.87
CA SER A 150 20.26 -13.16 -19.34
C SER A 150 19.11 -12.15 -19.59
N GLY A 151 18.58 -11.58 -18.51
CA GLY A 151 17.51 -10.61 -18.50
C GLY A 151 17.48 -9.83 -17.19
N SER A 152 18.66 -9.44 -16.71
CA SER A 152 18.80 -8.50 -15.60
C SER A 152 18.56 -7.09 -16.13
N SER A 153 17.53 -6.42 -15.71
CA SER A 153 17.32 -4.97 -15.62
C SER A 153 15.89 -4.50 -15.90
N ARG A 154 14.88 -5.07 -15.24
CA ARG A 154 13.50 -4.55 -15.38
C ARG A 154 12.68 -4.44 -14.08
N LEU A 155 13.24 -4.69 -12.90
CA LEU A 155 12.47 -4.66 -11.66
C LEU A 155 12.67 -3.41 -10.77
N THR A 156 13.71 -2.62 -11.00
CA THR A 156 14.03 -1.44 -10.18
C THR A 156 13.31 -0.14 -10.57
N ARG A 157 12.36 -0.17 -11.53
CA ARG A 157 11.73 1.05 -12.06
C ARG A 157 10.28 1.25 -11.61
N ARG A 158 9.79 0.53 -10.58
CA ARG A 158 8.34 0.42 -10.38
C ARG A 158 7.70 1.25 -9.28
N ARG A 159 8.46 1.92 -8.41
CA ARG A 159 7.88 2.76 -7.35
C ARG A 159 8.21 4.24 -7.41
N SER A 160 9.16 4.66 -8.20
CA SER A 160 9.41 6.08 -8.46
C SER A 160 8.33 6.77 -9.31
N SER A 161 7.32 6.01 -9.78
CA SER A 161 6.29 6.52 -10.68
C SER A 161 5.10 7.18 -9.97
N TYR A 162 4.99 7.12 -8.64
CA TYR A 162 3.93 7.87 -7.93
C TYR A 162 4.27 9.33 -7.67
N ARG A 163 5.51 9.72 -7.80
CA ARG A 163 5.95 11.13 -7.83
C ARG A 163 5.97 11.69 -9.26
N SER A 164 4.93 11.41 -10.04
CA SER A 164 4.69 12.19 -11.23
C SER A 164 4.25 13.57 -10.75
N THR A 165 4.97 14.60 -11.17
CA THR A 165 4.50 15.98 -11.18
C THR A 165 3.27 16.05 -12.07
N SER A 166 2.15 15.48 -11.60
CA SER A 166 0.91 15.53 -12.33
C SER A 166 0.31 16.89 -12.04
N SER A 167 0.41 17.70 -13.01
CA SER A 167 -0.33 18.94 -13.09
C SER A 167 -1.81 18.69 -12.90
N ILE A 168 -2.47 19.53 -12.12
CA ILE A 168 -3.90 19.70 -12.13
C ILE A 168 -4.34 19.79 -13.60
N ARG A 169 -5.33 18.98 -14.00
CA ARG A 169 -5.91 18.98 -15.33
C ARG A 169 -7.29 19.57 -15.26
N GLU A 170 -7.43 20.77 -15.78
CA GLU A 170 -8.73 21.41 -15.90
C GLU A 170 -9.38 21.01 -17.22
N MET A 171 -10.65 20.65 -17.16
CA MET A 171 -11.49 20.39 -18.33
C MET A 171 -12.67 21.34 -18.35
N ASP A 172 -13.16 21.64 -19.54
CA ASP A 172 -14.34 22.46 -19.70
C ASP A 172 -15.58 21.64 -19.33
N LEU A 173 -16.17 21.95 -18.16
CA LEU A 173 -17.40 21.30 -17.70
C LEU A 173 -18.65 21.78 -18.44
N ILE A 174 -18.57 22.95 -19.05
CA ILE A 174 -19.61 23.62 -19.82
C ILE A 174 -18.92 24.28 -21.02
N SER A 175 -19.61 24.34 -22.20
CA SER A 175 -19.01 24.95 -23.38
C SER A 175 -18.75 26.45 -23.17
N PRO A 176 -17.70 27.03 -23.80
CA PRO A 176 -17.36 28.46 -23.62
C PRO A 176 -18.50 29.41 -23.99
N GLU A 177 -19.33 29.05 -25.00
CA GLU A 177 -20.50 29.83 -25.39
C GLU A 177 -21.55 29.87 -24.29
N ALA A 178 -21.84 28.71 -23.69
CA ALA A 178 -22.78 28.62 -22.58
C ALA A 178 -22.24 29.28 -21.30
N VAL A 179 -20.94 29.27 -21.05
CA VAL A 179 -20.30 30.05 -19.96
C VAL A 179 -20.51 31.55 -20.18
N SER A 180 -20.39 32.05 -21.42
CA SER A 180 -20.66 33.46 -21.73
C SER A 180 -22.11 33.84 -21.45
N ASP A 181 -23.06 32.98 -21.83
CA ASP A 181 -24.49 33.19 -21.59
C ASP A 181 -24.82 33.16 -20.10
N LEU A 182 -24.31 32.16 -19.37
CA LEU A 182 -24.48 32.05 -17.91
C LEU A 182 -23.92 33.29 -17.18
N ARG A 183 -22.72 33.75 -17.55
CA ARG A 183 -22.11 34.95 -16.97
C ARG A 183 -22.96 36.18 -17.23
N SER A 184 -23.51 36.33 -18.45
CA SER A 184 -24.41 37.43 -18.81
C SER A 184 -25.69 37.41 -17.96
N ILE A 185 -26.26 36.26 -17.66
CA ILE A 185 -27.41 36.12 -16.76
C ILE A 185 -27.04 36.49 -15.35
N VAL A 186 -25.95 35.92 -14.82
CA VAL A 186 -25.46 36.18 -13.44
C VAL A 186 -25.23 37.69 -13.20
N GLN A 187 -24.58 38.37 -14.14
CA GLN A 187 -24.35 39.82 -13.99
C GLN A 187 -25.63 40.62 -13.76
N ARG A 188 -26.69 40.28 -14.50
CA ARG A 188 -27.99 40.97 -14.38
C ARG A 188 -28.73 40.57 -13.12
N MET A 189 -28.73 39.30 -12.78
CA MET A 189 -29.38 38.85 -11.54
C MET A 189 -28.71 39.43 -10.30
N VAL A 190 -27.37 39.47 -10.26
CA VAL A 190 -26.61 40.07 -9.16
C VAL A 190 -26.85 41.58 -9.08
N ALA A 191 -26.85 42.29 -10.23
CA ALA A 191 -27.15 43.73 -10.29
C ALA A 191 -28.58 44.07 -9.80
N ALA A 192 -29.53 43.13 -9.95
CA ALA A 192 -30.88 43.23 -9.44
C ALA A 192 -31.05 42.76 -7.97
N GLY A 193 -29.98 42.31 -7.31
CA GLY A 193 -30.00 41.84 -5.91
C GLY A 193 -30.30 40.35 -5.71
N TYR A 194 -30.34 39.54 -6.79
CA TYR A 194 -30.68 38.11 -6.75
C TYR A 194 -29.43 37.19 -6.65
N SER A 195 -28.40 37.63 -5.93
CA SER A 195 -27.15 36.85 -5.74
C SER A 195 -27.40 35.51 -5.03
N ARG A 196 -28.35 35.48 -4.07
CA ARG A 196 -28.70 34.25 -3.31
C ARG A 196 -29.31 33.18 -4.24
N GLU A 197 -30.21 33.60 -5.11
CA GLU A 197 -30.90 32.74 -6.08
C GLU A 197 -29.87 32.12 -7.05
N CYS A 198 -28.92 32.92 -7.55
CA CYS A 198 -27.81 32.41 -8.37
C CYS A 198 -27.01 31.34 -7.64
N ILE A 199 -26.57 31.60 -6.39
CA ILE A 199 -25.81 30.61 -5.58
C ILE A 199 -26.62 29.34 -5.36
N GLN A 200 -27.90 29.49 -5.04
CA GLN A 200 -28.78 28.36 -4.76
C GLN A 200 -29.03 27.48 -6.00
N VAL A 201 -29.31 28.09 -7.14
CA VAL A 201 -29.54 27.36 -8.40
C VAL A 201 -28.27 26.67 -8.84
N TYR A 202 -27.13 27.39 -8.88
CA TYR A 202 -25.85 26.83 -9.22
C TYR A 202 -25.51 25.63 -8.32
N GLY A 203 -25.52 25.83 -7.01
CA GLY A 203 -25.22 24.80 -6.02
C GLY A 203 -26.11 23.58 -6.16
N THR A 204 -27.42 23.75 -6.37
CA THR A 204 -28.37 22.64 -6.52
C THR A 204 -28.05 21.78 -7.75
N VAL A 205 -27.85 22.42 -8.92
CA VAL A 205 -27.57 21.72 -10.16
C VAL A 205 -26.22 21.02 -10.13
N ARG A 206 -25.19 21.76 -9.72
CA ARG A 206 -23.81 21.26 -9.72
C ARG A 206 -23.56 20.18 -8.66
N LYS A 207 -24.22 20.25 -7.48
CA LYS A 207 -24.21 19.14 -6.51
C LYS A 207 -24.78 17.84 -7.10
N SER A 208 -25.89 17.94 -7.85
CA SER A 208 -26.46 16.75 -8.51
C SER A 208 -25.51 16.15 -9.56
N ALA A 209 -24.85 17.01 -10.34
CA ALA A 209 -23.83 16.58 -11.29
C ALA A 209 -22.63 15.91 -10.57
N MET A 210 -22.16 16.50 -9.48
CA MET A 210 -21.09 15.98 -8.64
C MET A 210 -21.42 14.61 -8.05
N GLU A 211 -22.64 14.41 -7.54
CA GLU A 211 -23.11 13.12 -7.05
C GLU A 211 -23.16 12.04 -8.15
N THR A 212 -23.49 12.45 -9.37
CA THR A 212 -23.49 11.55 -10.53
C THR A 212 -22.07 11.10 -10.85
N ILE A 213 -21.10 12.02 -10.88
CA ILE A 213 -19.67 11.71 -11.07
C ILE A 213 -19.18 10.76 -9.97
N PHE A 214 -19.49 11.00 -8.71
CA PHE A 214 -19.11 10.13 -7.59
C PHE A 214 -19.69 8.70 -7.71
N LYS A 215 -20.92 8.58 -8.24
CA LYS A 215 -21.52 7.26 -8.55
C LYS A 215 -20.78 6.55 -9.69
N GLN A 216 -20.43 7.28 -10.76
CA GLN A 216 -19.70 6.76 -11.92
C GLN A 216 -18.27 6.31 -11.53
N LEU A 217 -17.58 7.08 -10.68
CA LEU A 217 -16.26 6.71 -10.13
C LEU A 217 -16.34 5.57 -9.10
N GLY A 218 -17.56 5.16 -8.70
CA GLY A 218 -17.78 4.06 -7.75
C GLY A 218 -17.42 4.38 -6.30
N ILE A 219 -17.16 5.64 -5.95
CA ILE A 219 -16.74 6.08 -4.60
C ILE A 219 -17.75 5.68 -3.53
N VAL A 220 -19.03 5.66 -3.87
CA VAL A 220 -20.14 5.35 -2.96
C VAL A 220 -20.13 3.89 -2.46
N LYS A 221 -19.47 2.98 -3.18
CA LYS A 221 -19.51 1.52 -2.95
C LYS A 221 -18.12 0.92 -2.71
N ILE A 222 -17.12 1.74 -2.36
CA ILE A 222 -15.76 1.26 -2.15
C ILE A 222 -15.69 0.42 -0.87
N SER A 223 -15.19 -0.81 -0.98
CA SER A 223 -14.91 -1.70 0.14
C SER A 223 -13.46 -1.58 0.63
N ILE A 224 -13.17 -2.05 1.83
CA ILE A 224 -11.83 -2.05 2.44
C ILE A 224 -10.77 -2.76 1.55
N GLY A 225 -11.21 -3.63 0.63
CA GLY A 225 -10.34 -4.29 -0.34
C GLY A 225 -9.95 -3.42 -1.54
N ASP A 226 -10.68 -2.35 -1.81
CA ASP A 226 -10.63 -1.61 -3.07
C ASP A 226 -9.75 -0.33 -3.01
N ILE A 227 -8.69 -0.32 -2.21
CA ILE A 227 -7.82 0.85 -2.00
C ILE A 227 -7.32 1.44 -3.32
N ARG A 228 -6.88 0.60 -4.26
CA ARG A 228 -6.41 1.08 -5.58
C ARG A 228 -7.50 1.79 -6.39
N LYS A 229 -8.76 1.36 -6.25
CA LYS A 229 -9.89 2.05 -6.88
C LYS A 229 -10.12 3.41 -6.23
N TRP A 230 -10.05 3.46 -4.88
CA TRP A 230 -10.17 4.72 -4.18
C TRP A 230 -9.07 5.71 -4.58
N ILE A 231 -7.80 5.27 -4.59
CA ILE A 231 -6.66 6.13 -4.97
C ILE A 231 -6.88 6.74 -6.36
N ARG A 232 -7.26 5.93 -7.36
CA ARG A 232 -7.54 6.43 -8.71
C ARG A 232 -8.70 7.41 -8.74
N ALA A 233 -9.80 7.07 -8.11
CA ALA A 233 -10.98 7.93 -8.03
C ALA A 233 -10.67 9.25 -7.30
N ALA A 234 -9.92 9.21 -6.19
CA ALA A 234 -9.52 10.39 -5.43
C ALA A 234 -8.63 11.34 -6.25
N LYS A 235 -7.65 10.81 -6.97
CA LYS A 235 -6.81 11.60 -7.88
C LYS A 235 -7.64 12.29 -8.95
N VAL A 236 -8.57 11.58 -9.59
CA VAL A 236 -9.47 12.15 -10.59
C VAL A 236 -10.38 13.22 -9.95
N CYS A 237 -10.96 12.95 -8.79
CA CYS A 237 -11.79 13.94 -8.10
C CYS A 237 -11.04 15.23 -7.78
N ILE A 238 -9.83 15.12 -7.22
CA ILE A 238 -9.06 16.30 -6.79
C ILE A 238 -8.49 17.01 -8.02
N ARG A 239 -7.75 16.31 -8.87
CA ARG A 239 -6.96 16.92 -9.96
C ARG A 239 -7.78 17.35 -11.17
N VAL A 240 -8.96 16.75 -11.37
CA VAL A 240 -9.80 17.04 -12.54
C VAL A 240 -11.12 17.65 -12.12
N VAL A 241 -11.90 16.96 -11.30
CA VAL A 241 -13.29 17.35 -11.03
C VAL A 241 -13.36 18.64 -10.20
N PHE A 242 -12.65 18.69 -9.06
CA PHE A 242 -12.70 19.86 -8.16
C PHE A 242 -11.96 21.05 -8.75
N SER A 243 -10.84 20.85 -9.44
CA SER A 243 -10.12 21.92 -10.12
C SER A 243 -10.95 22.55 -11.26
N SER A 244 -11.61 21.71 -12.06
CA SER A 244 -12.49 22.19 -13.13
C SER A 244 -13.72 22.90 -12.59
N GLU A 245 -14.28 22.49 -11.46
CA GLU A 245 -15.40 23.18 -10.80
C GLU A 245 -14.97 24.54 -10.24
N LYS A 246 -13.78 24.64 -9.62
CA LYS A 246 -13.20 25.92 -9.17
C LYS A 246 -13.08 26.88 -10.33
N ARG A 247 -12.45 26.44 -11.43
CA ARG A 247 -12.31 27.23 -12.64
C ARG A 247 -13.66 27.69 -13.21
N LEU A 248 -14.67 26.84 -13.23
CA LEU A 248 -16.00 27.21 -13.71
C LEU A 248 -16.63 28.29 -12.82
N CYS A 249 -16.50 28.18 -11.49
CA CYS A 249 -16.96 29.22 -10.57
C CYS A 249 -16.25 30.56 -10.81
N GLU A 250 -14.94 30.54 -10.98
CA GLU A 250 -14.15 31.72 -11.34
C GLU A 250 -14.63 32.34 -12.65
N GLN A 251 -14.83 31.54 -13.70
CA GLN A 251 -15.31 32.03 -14.99
C GLN A 251 -16.69 32.71 -14.92
N LEU A 252 -17.59 32.19 -14.09
CA LEU A 252 -18.96 32.68 -13.99
C LEU A 252 -19.10 33.89 -13.03
N PHE A 253 -18.39 33.91 -11.93
CA PHE A 253 -18.68 34.80 -10.81
C PHE A 253 -17.55 35.81 -10.49
N ASP A 254 -16.30 35.57 -10.94
CA ASP A 254 -15.19 36.48 -10.65
C ASP A 254 -15.44 37.89 -11.16
N GLY A 255 -15.15 38.89 -10.32
CA GLY A 255 -15.33 40.30 -10.61
C GLY A 255 -16.79 40.78 -10.63
N ILE A 256 -17.79 39.93 -10.35
CA ILE A 256 -19.21 40.32 -10.28
C ILE A 256 -19.62 40.67 -8.85
N CYS A 257 -19.28 39.81 -7.91
CA CYS A 257 -19.54 40.03 -6.47
C CYS A 257 -18.40 39.43 -5.65
N THR A 258 -18.03 40.10 -4.56
CA THR A 258 -16.91 39.68 -3.70
C THR A 258 -17.18 38.29 -3.12
N ALA A 259 -16.23 37.37 -3.32
CA ALA A 259 -16.23 35.98 -2.81
C ALA A 259 -17.45 35.12 -3.24
N MET A 260 -18.17 35.48 -4.33
CA MET A 260 -19.30 34.71 -4.81
C MET A 260 -18.84 33.42 -5.48
N ASP A 261 -17.76 33.46 -6.22
CA ASP A 261 -17.06 32.34 -6.85
C ASP A 261 -16.68 31.28 -5.80
N GLU A 262 -16.04 31.71 -4.73
CA GLU A 262 -15.66 30.85 -3.61
C GLU A 262 -16.89 30.24 -2.92
N THR A 263 -17.91 31.06 -2.65
CA THR A 263 -19.15 30.61 -2.01
C THR A 263 -19.84 29.52 -2.86
N CYS A 264 -19.96 29.72 -4.17
CA CYS A 264 -20.52 28.76 -5.11
C CYS A 264 -19.69 27.47 -5.18
N PHE A 265 -18.37 27.60 -5.22
CA PHE A 265 -17.47 26.46 -5.22
C PHE A 265 -17.62 25.64 -3.95
N MET A 266 -17.52 26.26 -2.78
CA MET A 266 -17.63 25.57 -1.50
C MET A 266 -19.03 24.96 -1.27
N GLU A 267 -20.09 25.65 -1.65
CA GLU A 267 -21.46 25.12 -1.57
C GLU A 267 -21.59 23.84 -2.43
N THR A 268 -20.95 23.79 -3.59
CA THR A 268 -21.00 22.65 -4.50
C THR A 268 -20.14 21.47 -4.06
N VAL A 269 -18.89 21.71 -3.61
CA VAL A 269 -17.85 20.70 -3.49
C VAL A 269 -17.65 20.18 -2.08
N LYS A 270 -17.91 20.99 -1.03
CA LYS A 270 -17.59 20.68 0.36
C LYS A 270 -18.08 19.30 0.82
N ALA A 271 -19.36 18.99 0.59
CA ALA A 271 -19.94 17.72 1.01
C ALA A 271 -19.28 16.52 0.31
N SER A 272 -18.96 16.68 -0.98
CA SER A 272 -18.31 15.66 -1.79
C SER A 272 -16.86 15.45 -1.38
N ALA A 273 -16.12 16.53 -1.11
CA ALA A 273 -14.74 16.46 -0.63
C ALA A 273 -14.63 15.75 0.72
N LEU A 274 -15.47 16.14 1.70
CA LEU A 274 -15.52 15.47 3.00
C LEU A 274 -15.89 13.99 2.86
N ARG A 275 -16.82 13.66 2.00
CA ARG A 275 -17.21 12.26 1.70
C ARG A 275 -16.08 11.45 1.08
N LEU A 276 -15.25 12.06 0.24
CA LEU A 276 -14.08 11.41 -0.36
C LEU A 276 -13.12 10.90 0.74
N PHE A 277 -12.94 11.67 1.81
CA PHE A 277 -12.03 11.35 2.90
C PHE A 277 -12.59 10.34 3.92
N THR A 278 -13.88 10.01 3.90
CA THR A 278 -14.46 9.02 4.85
C THR A 278 -13.83 7.63 4.73
N PHE A 279 -13.41 7.23 3.53
CA PHE A 279 -12.79 5.93 3.31
C PHE A 279 -11.40 5.81 3.94
N PRO A 280 -10.41 6.69 3.66
CA PRO A 280 -9.10 6.61 4.31
C PRO A 280 -9.19 6.86 5.82
N GLU A 281 -10.12 7.67 6.29
CA GLU A 281 -10.38 7.85 7.72
C GLU A 281 -10.83 6.53 8.37
N ALA A 282 -11.79 5.84 7.79
CA ALA A 282 -12.25 4.53 8.29
C ALA A 282 -11.11 3.49 8.34
N ILE A 283 -10.20 3.52 7.37
CA ILE A 283 -9.02 2.64 7.38
C ILE A 283 -8.05 3.02 8.50
N SER A 284 -7.80 4.32 8.72
CA SER A 284 -6.85 4.81 9.72
C SER A 284 -7.24 4.43 11.16
N ILE A 285 -8.54 4.36 11.46
CA ILE A 285 -9.07 4.00 12.79
C ILE A 285 -9.38 2.49 12.93
N SER A 286 -9.26 1.71 11.86
CA SER A 286 -9.56 0.29 11.88
C SER A 286 -8.57 -0.50 12.75
N ARG A 287 -9.00 -1.68 13.27
CA ARG A 287 -8.11 -2.55 14.05
C ARG A 287 -6.80 -2.81 13.30
N ARG A 288 -5.68 -2.64 13.99
CA ARG A 288 -4.34 -2.87 13.46
C ARG A 288 -4.11 -4.37 13.22
N SER A 289 -3.48 -4.69 12.11
CA SER A 289 -2.93 -6.02 11.82
C SER A 289 -1.74 -5.90 10.86
N PRO A 290 -0.76 -6.81 10.90
CA PRO A 290 0.40 -6.75 10.02
C PRO A 290 0.05 -6.67 8.54
N GLU A 291 -0.99 -7.37 8.10
CA GLU A 291 -1.43 -7.42 6.69
C GLU A 291 -2.01 -6.09 6.20
N LYS A 292 -2.50 -5.25 7.11
CA LYS A 292 -3.02 -3.92 6.78
C LYS A 292 -1.92 -2.88 6.55
N LEU A 293 -0.69 -3.12 7.00
CA LEU A 293 0.41 -2.15 6.87
C LEU A 293 0.53 -1.63 5.44
N PHE A 294 0.61 -2.53 4.48
CA PHE A 294 0.82 -2.18 3.07
C PHE A 294 -0.33 -1.35 2.49
N LYS A 295 -1.55 -1.64 2.92
CA LYS A 295 -2.75 -0.86 2.56
C LYS A 295 -2.71 0.56 3.13
N ILE A 296 -2.25 0.69 4.37
CA ILE A 296 -2.12 1.98 5.05
C ILE A 296 -1.00 2.80 4.41
N LEU A 297 0.12 2.17 4.05
CA LEU A 297 1.22 2.82 3.34
C LEU A 297 0.82 3.30 1.95
N ASP A 298 0.09 2.49 1.17
CA ASP A 298 -0.44 2.90 -0.14
C ASP A 298 -1.36 4.13 -0.03
N LEU A 299 -2.22 4.19 1.01
CA LEU A 299 -3.08 5.35 1.27
C LEU A 299 -2.30 6.57 1.73
N HIS A 300 -1.33 6.38 2.61
CA HIS A 300 -0.45 7.46 3.09
C HIS A 300 0.30 8.10 1.92
N ASP A 301 0.93 7.29 1.07
CA ASP A 301 1.67 7.77 -0.10
C ASP A 301 0.75 8.51 -1.08
N ALA A 302 -0.45 7.97 -1.32
CA ALA A 302 -1.42 8.60 -2.20
C ALA A 302 -1.91 9.95 -1.66
N LEU A 303 -2.17 10.07 -0.36
CA LEU A 303 -2.54 11.34 0.27
C LEU A 303 -1.38 12.33 0.24
N THR A 304 -0.16 11.90 0.55
CA THR A 304 1.04 12.73 0.46
C THR A 304 1.25 13.31 -0.94
N ASP A 305 0.99 12.50 -1.98
CA ASP A 305 1.06 12.92 -3.40
C ASP A 305 -0.06 13.93 -3.78
N MET A 306 -1.23 13.84 -3.12
CA MET A 306 -2.38 14.73 -3.41
C MET A 306 -2.43 16.00 -2.54
N LEU A 307 -1.73 16.06 -1.42
CA LEU A 307 -1.79 17.22 -0.51
C LEU A 307 -1.46 18.56 -1.19
N PRO A 308 -0.43 18.69 -2.02
CA PRO A 308 -0.15 19.95 -2.72
C PRO A 308 -1.30 20.37 -3.64
N ASP A 309 -1.96 19.41 -4.30
CA ASP A 309 -3.11 19.67 -5.17
C ASP A 309 -4.33 20.10 -4.34
N ILE A 310 -4.54 19.48 -3.17
CA ILE A 310 -5.59 19.86 -2.23
C ILE A 310 -5.37 21.30 -1.71
N GLU A 311 -4.15 21.65 -1.34
CA GLU A 311 -3.79 23.00 -0.89
C GLU A 311 -4.01 24.05 -1.98
N ALA A 312 -3.68 23.74 -3.23
CA ALA A 312 -3.86 24.64 -4.37
C ALA A 312 -5.34 24.86 -4.74
N ILE A 313 -6.17 23.81 -4.64
CA ILE A 313 -7.60 23.89 -4.99
C ILE A 313 -8.41 24.51 -3.86
N PHE A 314 -8.11 24.16 -2.64
CA PHE A 314 -8.80 24.60 -1.42
C PHE A 314 -7.95 25.63 -0.66
N ASP A 315 -7.66 26.78 -1.29
CA ASP A 315 -6.74 27.79 -0.80
C ASP A 315 -7.38 28.85 0.11
N SER A 316 -8.71 28.83 0.23
CA SER A 316 -9.49 29.81 1.01
C SER A 316 -9.65 29.40 2.49
N ASP A 317 -9.95 30.38 3.34
CA ASP A 317 -10.24 30.15 4.78
C ASP A 317 -11.50 29.29 4.97
N SER A 318 -12.48 29.38 4.05
CA SER A 318 -13.72 28.60 4.11
C SER A 318 -13.47 27.09 3.89
N SER A 319 -12.35 26.74 3.29
CA SER A 319 -11.93 25.38 2.96
C SER A 319 -10.97 24.75 3.98
N ASP A 320 -10.58 25.47 5.05
CA ASP A 320 -9.66 24.99 6.10
C ASP A 320 -10.04 23.61 6.64
N ALA A 321 -11.33 23.36 6.83
CA ALA A 321 -11.79 22.07 7.34
C ALA A 321 -11.43 20.88 6.43
N ILE A 322 -11.40 21.09 5.10
CA ILE A 322 -11.05 20.06 4.12
C ILE A 322 -9.54 19.80 4.17
N ARG A 323 -8.73 20.86 4.20
CA ARG A 323 -7.27 20.76 4.30
C ARG A 323 -6.86 20.10 5.62
N ALA A 324 -7.43 20.55 6.74
CA ALA A 324 -7.16 19.98 8.06
C ALA A 324 -7.51 18.50 8.14
N GLN A 325 -8.65 18.09 7.58
CA GLN A 325 -9.05 16.67 7.56
C GLN A 325 -8.07 15.82 6.75
N ALA A 326 -7.62 16.29 5.59
CA ALA A 326 -6.65 15.56 4.76
C ALA A 326 -5.32 15.34 5.51
N VAL A 327 -4.78 16.38 6.14
CA VAL A 327 -3.55 16.32 6.94
C VAL A 327 -3.72 15.44 8.18
N GLU A 328 -4.85 15.53 8.87
CA GLU A 328 -5.13 14.71 10.03
C GLU A 328 -5.20 13.21 9.69
N ILE A 329 -5.85 12.86 8.58
CA ILE A 329 -5.92 11.47 8.11
C ILE A 329 -4.53 10.96 7.76
N GLN A 330 -3.72 11.75 7.05
CA GLN A 330 -2.34 11.40 6.74
C GLN A 330 -1.54 11.12 8.01
N SER A 331 -1.63 11.99 9.01
CA SER A 331 -0.96 11.83 10.31
C SER A 331 -1.41 10.56 11.04
N ARG A 332 -2.71 10.26 11.05
CA ARG A 332 -3.26 9.02 11.63
C ARG A 332 -2.79 7.76 10.91
N LEU A 333 -2.69 7.79 9.57
CA LEU A 333 -2.14 6.67 8.80
C LEU A 333 -0.66 6.45 9.12
N ALA A 334 0.12 7.52 9.28
CA ALA A 334 1.51 7.46 9.71
C ALA A 334 1.66 6.82 11.11
N GLU A 335 0.84 7.23 12.06
CA GLU A 335 0.80 6.66 13.42
C GLU A 335 0.38 5.19 13.40
N ALA A 336 -0.65 4.84 12.63
CA ALA A 336 -1.09 3.46 12.48
C ALA A 336 0.01 2.57 11.89
N SER A 337 0.78 3.05 10.92
CA SER A 337 1.93 2.33 10.34
C SER A 337 3.00 2.04 11.40
N ARG A 338 3.41 3.06 12.17
CA ARG A 338 4.36 2.89 13.28
C ARG A 338 3.86 1.90 14.33
N GLY A 339 2.59 2.03 14.71
CA GLY A 339 1.96 1.12 15.67
C GLY A 339 1.94 -0.33 15.19
N ILE A 340 1.64 -0.59 13.92
CA ILE A 340 1.64 -1.94 13.34
C ILE A 340 3.05 -2.54 13.34
N LEU A 341 4.08 -1.75 12.99
CA LEU A 341 5.47 -2.23 13.01
C LEU A 341 5.89 -2.63 14.44
N SER A 342 5.59 -1.80 15.43
CA SER A 342 5.90 -2.09 16.84
C SER A 342 5.11 -3.31 17.38
N GLU A 343 3.82 -3.41 17.04
CA GLU A 343 3.01 -4.59 17.41
C GLU A 343 3.53 -5.87 16.75
N PHE A 344 3.99 -5.79 15.50
CA PHE A 344 4.59 -6.91 14.77
C PHE A 344 5.89 -7.37 15.43
N GLU A 345 6.80 -6.45 15.75
CA GLU A 345 8.04 -6.73 16.47
C GLU A 345 7.77 -7.46 17.80
N ASN A 346 6.85 -6.92 18.61
CA ASN A 346 6.45 -7.54 19.86
C ASN A 346 5.82 -8.94 19.66
N ALA A 347 5.04 -9.13 18.61
CA ALA A 347 4.44 -10.44 18.28
C ALA A 347 5.51 -11.47 17.91
N VAL A 348 6.55 -11.07 17.15
CA VAL A 348 7.67 -11.95 16.82
C VAL A 348 8.48 -12.31 18.06
N LEU A 349 8.78 -11.33 18.91
CA LEU A 349 9.53 -11.54 20.16
C LEU A 349 8.81 -12.53 21.10
N ARG A 350 7.50 -12.39 21.24
CA ARG A 350 6.67 -13.11 22.22
C ARG A 350 5.93 -14.31 21.63
N GLU A 351 6.25 -14.74 20.42
CA GLU A 351 5.57 -15.89 19.81
C GLU A 351 5.72 -17.14 20.68
N PRO A 352 4.60 -17.67 21.24
CA PRO A 352 4.67 -18.58 22.40
C PRO A 352 4.84 -20.06 22.03
N SER A 353 4.94 -20.42 20.76
CA SER A 353 5.03 -21.82 20.34
C SER A 353 6.30 -22.49 20.88
N ILE A 354 6.10 -23.49 21.76
CA ILE A 354 7.17 -24.29 22.34
C ILE A 354 7.29 -25.67 21.70
N VAL A 355 6.43 -25.99 20.73
CA VAL A 355 6.43 -27.30 20.07
C VAL A 355 7.56 -27.35 19.05
N PRO A 356 8.55 -28.27 19.23
CA PRO A 356 9.63 -28.42 18.27
C PRO A 356 9.13 -28.81 16.89
N VAL A 357 9.68 -28.18 15.85
CA VAL A 357 9.35 -28.51 14.46
C VAL A 357 9.93 -29.89 14.14
N PRO A 358 9.11 -30.85 13.66
CA PRO A 358 9.58 -32.18 13.31
C PRO A 358 10.76 -32.14 12.32
N GLY A 359 11.76 -32.99 12.55
CA GLY A 359 12.95 -33.04 11.70
C GLY A 359 13.87 -31.82 11.74
N GLY A 360 13.59 -30.81 12.60
CA GLY A 360 14.41 -29.60 12.72
C GLY A 360 14.36 -28.70 11.49
N THR A 361 13.26 -28.69 10.75
CA THR A 361 13.10 -27.89 9.52
C THR A 361 12.90 -26.41 9.82
N ILE A 362 12.62 -25.63 8.77
CA ILE A 362 12.37 -24.17 8.88
C ILE A 362 11.06 -23.92 9.60
N HIS A 363 11.10 -23.12 10.68
CA HIS A 363 9.94 -22.75 11.46
C HIS A 363 8.97 -21.87 10.63
N PRO A 364 7.64 -22.03 10.76
CA PRO A 364 6.66 -21.18 10.07
C PRO A 364 6.88 -19.68 10.32
N LEU A 365 7.20 -19.29 11.58
CA LEU A 365 7.52 -17.92 11.95
C LEU A 365 8.66 -17.35 11.10
N THR A 366 9.73 -18.11 10.85
CA THR A 366 10.86 -17.68 10.03
C THR A 366 10.42 -17.34 8.60
N ARG A 367 9.56 -18.18 8.02
CA ARG A 367 9.01 -17.93 6.68
C ARG A 367 8.13 -16.69 6.68
N TYR A 368 7.25 -16.55 7.65
CA TYR A 368 6.33 -15.42 7.78
C TYR A 368 7.08 -14.09 7.93
N VAL A 369 7.98 -14.00 8.92
CA VAL A 369 8.75 -12.79 9.19
C VAL A 369 9.61 -12.40 8.00
N MET A 370 10.33 -13.34 7.37
CA MET A 370 11.19 -13.03 6.23
C MET A 370 10.41 -12.62 4.98
N ASN A 371 9.23 -13.18 4.74
CA ASN A 371 8.37 -12.72 3.66
C ASN A 371 7.86 -11.30 3.95
N TYR A 372 7.49 -11.01 5.20
CA TYR A 372 7.03 -9.69 5.62
C TYR A 372 8.15 -8.63 5.48
N ILE A 373 9.39 -8.95 5.91
CA ILE A 373 10.57 -8.08 5.74
C ILE A 373 10.81 -7.76 4.26
N VAL A 374 10.72 -8.75 3.36
CA VAL A 374 10.87 -8.53 1.91
C VAL A 374 9.77 -7.59 1.39
N MET A 375 8.53 -7.72 1.85
CA MET A 375 7.45 -6.81 1.46
C MET A 375 7.65 -5.38 2.01
N ILE A 376 8.17 -5.25 3.24
CA ILE A 376 8.51 -3.94 3.82
C ILE A 376 9.61 -3.24 3.03
N SER A 377 10.63 -3.96 2.57
CA SER A 377 11.77 -3.36 1.84
C SER A 377 11.33 -2.62 0.58
N ASP A 378 10.19 -3.01 0.00
CA ASP A 378 9.58 -2.29 -1.12
C ASP A 378 9.06 -0.88 -0.76
N TYR A 379 8.82 -0.57 0.51
CA TYR A 379 8.32 0.73 1.00
C TYR A 379 9.40 1.58 1.68
N LYS A 380 10.68 1.37 1.27
CA LYS A 380 11.83 2.02 1.91
C LYS A 380 11.67 3.52 2.08
N GLN A 381 11.33 4.24 1.01
CA GLN A 381 11.25 5.69 1.04
C GLN A 381 10.17 6.19 2.01
N THR A 382 8.98 5.62 1.94
CA THR A 382 7.87 6.00 2.83
C THR A 382 8.17 5.70 4.28
N LEU A 383 8.74 4.53 4.55
CA LEU A 383 9.01 4.10 5.91
C LEU A 383 10.22 4.79 6.54
N ASP A 384 11.24 5.16 5.77
CA ASP A 384 12.34 5.99 6.26
C ASP A 384 11.85 7.36 6.75
N ASP A 385 10.87 7.95 6.04
CA ASP A 385 10.24 9.21 6.45
C ASP A 385 9.34 9.04 7.70
N LEU A 386 8.73 7.87 7.88
CA LEU A 386 7.81 7.59 8.98
C LEU A 386 8.49 7.11 10.27
N ILE A 387 9.61 6.40 10.17
CA ILE A 387 10.34 5.88 11.33
C ILE A 387 11.31 6.94 11.84
N MET A 388 10.92 7.70 12.85
CA MET A 388 11.68 8.85 13.36
C MET A 388 12.75 8.49 14.40
N SER A 389 12.79 7.26 14.88
CA SER A 389 13.70 6.83 15.96
C SER A 389 14.21 5.42 15.71
N ASN A 390 15.48 5.21 16.11
CA ASN A 390 16.06 3.87 16.13
C ASN A 390 15.24 2.92 17.02
N PRO A 391 15.23 1.61 16.71
CA PRO A 391 14.61 0.62 17.57
C PRO A 391 15.14 0.78 19.00
N SER A 392 14.24 0.94 19.95
CA SER A 392 14.63 1.01 21.36
C SER A 392 15.02 -0.38 21.83
N THR A 393 16.32 -0.59 22.09
CA THR A 393 16.76 -1.69 22.94
C THR A 393 16.25 -1.39 24.35
N GLY A 394 15.09 -1.93 24.66
CA GLY A 394 14.49 -1.74 25.98
C GLY A 394 15.34 -2.36 27.08
N SER A 395 15.31 -1.77 28.26
CA SER A 395 15.91 -2.31 29.50
C SER A 395 15.25 -3.61 30.01
N ASP A 396 14.41 -4.25 29.18
CA ASP A 396 13.77 -5.51 29.53
C ASP A 396 14.78 -6.65 29.35
N PRO A 397 15.10 -7.43 30.41
CA PRO A 397 16.04 -8.56 30.33
C PRO A 397 15.63 -9.64 29.34
N ASN A 398 14.40 -9.58 28.84
CA ASN A 398 13.88 -10.52 27.83
C ASN A 398 14.06 -10.01 26.38
N THR A 399 14.67 -8.85 26.18
CA THR A 399 15.00 -8.35 24.83
C THR A 399 16.46 -8.61 24.49
N PRO A 400 16.79 -8.98 23.24
CA PRO A 400 18.17 -9.13 22.82
C PRO A 400 18.90 -7.80 22.90
N ASP A 401 20.13 -7.83 23.42
CA ASP A 401 21.03 -6.67 23.40
C ASP A 401 21.71 -6.57 22.03
N MET A 402 21.69 -5.38 21.44
CA MET A 402 22.34 -5.11 20.16
C MET A 402 23.03 -3.76 20.19
N ASP A 403 24.32 -3.77 19.88
CA ASP A 403 25.11 -2.57 19.70
C ASP A 403 24.89 -2.02 18.28
N PHE A 404 24.22 -0.87 18.19
CA PHE A 404 23.95 -0.16 16.93
C PHE A 404 25.09 0.78 16.52
N THR A 405 26.13 0.95 17.34
CA THR A 405 27.23 1.88 17.05
C THR A 405 27.99 1.54 15.77
N GLU A 406 28.07 0.25 15.42
CA GLU A 406 28.66 -0.20 14.14
C GLU A 406 27.76 0.06 12.92
N LEU A 407 26.53 0.51 13.12
CA LEU A 407 25.48 0.67 12.11
C LEU A 407 25.02 2.13 11.94
N GLU A 408 25.75 3.11 12.49
CA GLU A 408 25.38 4.53 12.49
C GLU A 408 25.12 5.13 11.09
N SER A 409 25.64 4.53 10.04
CA SER A 409 25.41 4.97 8.65
C SER A 409 24.12 4.43 8.01
N LYS A 410 23.35 3.61 8.73
CA LYS A 410 22.14 2.97 8.24
C LYS A 410 20.91 3.84 8.45
N SER A 411 19.92 3.73 7.53
CA SER A 411 18.66 4.43 7.70
C SER A 411 17.84 3.84 8.87
N PRO A 412 16.89 4.59 9.43
CA PRO A 412 16.02 4.08 10.51
C PRO A 412 15.31 2.78 10.14
N LEU A 413 14.85 2.65 8.91
CA LEU A 413 14.23 1.42 8.41
C LEU A 413 15.25 0.27 8.32
N ASP A 414 16.46 0.53 7.81
CA ASP A 414 17.51 -0.49 7.73
C ASP A 414 17.79 -1.08 9.11
N LEU A 415 17.90 -0.21 10.14
CA LEU A 415 18.10 -0.62 11.53
C LEU A 415 16.90 -1.43 12.07
N HIS A 416 15.69 -1.00 11.74
CA HIS A 416 14.48 -1.71 12.15
C HIS A 416 14.39 -3.12 11.54
N LEU A 417 14.74 -3.30 10.25
CA LEU A 417 14.77 -4.60 9.61
C LEU A 417 15.84 -5.53 10.18
N ILE A 418 17.04 -4.99 10.48
CA ILE A 418 18.10 -5.73 11.17
C ILE A 418 17.61 -6.17 12.56
N TRP A 419 16.96 -5.26 13.28
CA TRP A 419 16.39 -5.56 14.60
C TRP A 419 15.33 -6.66 14.55
N LEU A 420 14.42 -6.65 13.58
CA LEU A 420 13.44 -7.74 13.39
C LEU A 420 14.12 -9.10 13.17
N ILE A 421 15.24 -9.14 12.45
CA ILE A 421 16.02 -10.38 12.26
C ILE A 421 16.68 -10.80 13.58
N VAL A 422 17.18 -9.85 14.38
CA VAL A 422 17.73 -10.13 15.72
C VAL A 422 16.67 -10.73 16.63
N VAL A 423 15.49 -10.11 16.69
CA VAL A 423 14.35 -10.57 17.50
C VAL A 423 13.88 -11.97 17.05
N LEU A 424 13.80 -12.20 15.74
CA LEU A 424 13.49 -13.51 15.20
C LEU A 424 14.53 -14.56 15.61
N HIS A 425 15.81 -14.25 15.48
CA HIS A 425 16.90 -15.16 15.87
C HIS A 425 16.85 -15.49 17.35
N PHE A 426 16.64 -14.48 18.20
CA PHE A 426 16.49 -14.67 19.64
C PHE A 426 15.32 -15.62 19.97
N ASN A 427 14.16 -15.42 19.37
CA ASN A 427 13.02 -16.29 19.53
C ASN A 427 13.31 -17.74 19.06
N LEU A 428 14.03 -17.91 17.94
CA LEU A 428 14.43 -19.21 17.43
C LEU A 428 15.43 -19.92 18.38
N GLU A 429 16.36 -19.18 19.01
CA GLU A 429 17.27 -19.73 20.00
C GLU A 429 16.50 -20.26 21.22
N GLU A 430 15.51 -19.51 21.72
CA GLU A 430 14.65 -19.98 22.81
C GLU A 430 13.89 -21.26 22.41
N LYS A 431 13.33 -21.31 21.21
CA LYS A 431 12.65 -22.51 20.69
C LYS A 431 13.58 -23.71 20.53
N SER A 432 14.84 -23.47 20.18
CA SER A 432 15.83 -24.53 20.01
C SER A 432 16.11 -25.30 21.31
N LYS A 433 15.96 -24.64 22.48
CA LYS A 433 16.13 -25.25 23.81
C LYS A 433 15.07 -26.31 24.13
N HIS A 434 13.94 -26.34 23.45
CA HIS A 434 12.87 -27.33 23.65
C HIS A 434 13.12 -28.66 22.91
N TYR A 435 14.14 -28.75 22.06
CA TYR A 435 14.53 -30.01 21.45
C TYR A 435 15.22 -30.93 22.47
N ARG A 436 14.76 -32.15 22.57
CA ARG A 436 15.37 -33.17 23.46
C ARG A 436 16.77 -33.57 23.02
N ASP A 437 16.98 -33.60 21.71
CA ASP A 437 18.27 -33.90 21.08
C ASP A 437 18.99 -32.60 20.75
N THR A 438 20.12 -32.39 21.40
CA THR A 438 20.97 -31.20 21.20
C THR A 438 21.47 -31.11 19.75
N SER A 439 21.75 -32.24 19.11
CA SER A 439 22.19 -32.24 17.71
C SER A 439 21.09 -31.76 16.78
N LEU A 440 19.82 -32.15 17.05
CA LEU A 440 18.67 -31.66 16.29
C LEU A 440 18.40 -30.16 16.52
N SER A 441 18.63 -29.65 17.74
CA SER A 441 18.53 -28.21 18.01
C SER A 441 19.53 -27.40 17.15
N HIS A 442 20.74 -27.90 16.94
CA HIS A 442 21.72 -27.27 16.06
C HIS A 442 21.30 -27.31 14.59
N ILE A 443 20.73 -28.42 14.11
CA ILE A 443 20.16 -28.51 12.75
C ILE A 443 19.02 -27.52 12.57
N PHE A 444 18.14 -27.38 13.57
CA PHE A 444 17.05 -26.37 13.54
C PHE A 444 17.58 -24.94 13.39
N ILE A 445 18.56 -24.53 14.21
CA ILE A 445 19.17 -23.18 14.08
C ILE A 445 19.85 -23.01 12.73
N MET A 446 20.62 -24.02 12.30
CA MET A 446 21.30 -23.99 10.99
C MET A 446 20.30 -23.75 9.85
N ASN A 447 19.23 -24.54 9.78
CA ASN A 447 18.21 -24.44 8.75
C ASN A 447 17.53 -23.06 8.70
N ASN A 448 17.15 -22.54 9.87
CA ASN A 448 16.43 -21.29 9.97
C ASN A 448 17.31 -20.07 9.62
N ILE A 449 18.53 -20.02 10.17
CA ILE A 449 19.45 -18.91 9.86
C ILE A 449 19.93 -18.98 8.40
N HIS A 450 20.16 -20.17 7.86
CA HIS A 450 20.46 -20.32 6.44
C HIS A 450 19.33 -19.79 5.56
N TYR A 451 18.06 -20.10 5.90
CA TYR A 451 16.90 -19.58 5.19
C TYR A 451 16.86 -18.05 5.20
N ILE A 452 17.12 -17.42 6.36
CA ILE A 452 17.20 -15.95 6.49
C ILE A 452 18.28 -15.41 5.54
N VAL A 453 19.50 -15.98 5.57
CA VAL A 453 20.62 -15.58 4.70
C VAL A 453 20.25 -15.69 3.22
N GLN A 454 19.59 -16.78 2.81
CA GLN A 454 19.18 -16.99 1.42
C GLN A 454 18.09 -15.98 0.99
N LYS A 455 17.13 -15.67 1.86
CA LYS A 455 16.12 -14.66 1.57
C LYS A 455 16.73 -13.28 1.37
N VAL A 456 17.67 -12.87 2.23
CA VAL A 456 18.39 -11.59 2.09
C VAL A 456 19.20 -11.57 0.79
N LYS A 457 19.92 -12.65 0.46
CA LYS A 457 20.72 -12.73 -0.79
C LYS A 457 19.89 -12.66 -2.07
N ARG A 458 18.66 -13.17 -2.05
CA ARG A 458 17.77 -13.21 -3.22
C ARG A 458 17.08 -11.88 -3.53
N SER A 459 17.00 -10.94 -2.57
CA SER A 459 16.47 -9.59 -2.74
C SER A 459 17.60 -8.59 -2.73
N PRO A 460 17.95 -7.97 -3.88
CA PRO A 460 19.02 -6.96 -3.95
C PRO A 460 18.77 -5.78 -3.03
N GLU A 461 17.52 -5.29 -2.97
CA GLU A 461 17.11 -4.17 -2.13
C GLU A 461 17.31 -4.48 -0.64
N LEU A 462 16.81 -5.64 -0.21
CA LEU A 462 16.97 -6.09 1.17
C LEU A 462 18.44 -6.33 1.53
N ARG A 463 19.24 -6.87 0.59
CA ARG A 463 20.68 -7.06 0.79
C ARG A 463 21.41 -5.74 1.00
N GLU A 464 21.07 -4.70 0.25
CA GLU A 464 21.61 -3.35 0.41
C GLU A 464 21.26 -2.79 1.79
N MET A 465 19.99 -2.92 2.20
CA MET A 465 19.49 -2.45 3.49
C MET A 465 20.16 -3.17 4.66
N ILE A 466 20.25 -4.48 4.63
CA ILE A 466 20.88 -5.30 5.69
C ILE A 466 22.41 -5.10 5.70
N GLY A 467 23.03 -5.04 4.54
CA GLY A 467 24.46 -4.87 4.35
C GLY A 467 25.28 -6.15 4.47
N ASP A 468 26.40 -6.19 3.76
CA ASP A 468 27.25 -7.38 3.71
C ASP A 468 27.93 -7.71 5.05
N HIS A 469 28.11 -6.71 5.92
CA HIS A 469 28.68 -6.96 7.26
C HIS A 469 27.75 -7.83 8.11
N TYR A 470 26.48 -7.44 8.23
CA TYR A 470 25.51 -8.20 9.02
C TYR A 470 25.19 -9.56 8.37
N LEU A 471 25.17 -9.63 7.04
CA LEU A 471 25.00 -10.89 6.30
C LEU A 471 26.14 -11.87 6.57
N ARG A 472 27.39 -11.40 6.73
CA ARG A 472 28.52 -12.25 7.14
C ARG A 472 28.36 -12.75 8.58
N LYS A 473 27.85 -11.91 9.50
CA LYS A 473 27.53 -12.32 10.88
C LYS A 473 26.51 -13.47 10.90
N LEU A 474 25.41 -13.33 10.18
CA LEU A 474 24.39 -14.41 10.03
C LEU A 474 24.98 -15.67 9.41
N THR A 475 25.85 -15.52 8.40
CA THR A 475 26.55 -16.66 7.77
C THR A 475 27.45 -17.37 8.78
N GLY A 476 28.12 -16.64 9.66
CA GLY A 476 28.89 -17.20 10.76
C GLY A 476 28.05 -18.04 11.73
N ILE A 477 26.84 -17.55 12.07
CA ILE A 477 25.94 -18.24 13.01
C ILE A 477 25.50 -19.61 12.47
N PHE A 478 25.03 -19.70 11.22
CA PHE A 478 24.59 -21.02 10.70
C PHE A 478 25.75 -21.98 10.50
N ARG A 479 26.95 -21.50 10.11
CA ARG A 479 28.15 -22.34 10.02
C ARG A 479 28.59 -22.86 11.39
N HIS A 480 28.51 -22.00 12.42
CA HIS A 480 28.78 -22.41 13.78
C HIS A 480 27.79 -23.49 14.26
N ALA A 481 26.51 -23.33 13.94
CA ALA A 481 25.48 -24.32 14.26
C ALA A 481 25.77 -25.67 13.54
N ALA A 482 26.18 -25.65 12.27
CA ALA A 482 26.59 -26.86 11.56
C ALA A 482 27.79 -27.55 12.22
N THR A 483 28.80 -26.77 12.64
CA THR A 483 29.98 -27.30 13.35
C THR A 483 29.58 -27.89 14.70
N ASN A 484 28.69 -27.23 15.44
CA ASN A 484 28.22 -27.72 16.74
C ASN A 484 27.41 -29.04 16.58
N TYR A 485 26.57 -29.14 15.55
CA TYR A 485 25.92 -30.39 15.19
C TYR A 485 26.95 -31.52 14.96
N GLN A 486 27.96 -31.29 14.15
CA GLN A 486 28.99 -32.28 13.86
C GLN A 486 29.73 -32.71 15.13
N ARG A 487 30.08 -31.77 16.01
CA ARG A 487 30.73 -32.07 17.28
C ARG A 487 29.83 -32.87 18.21
N ALA A 488 28.57 -32.48 18.37
CA ALA A 488 27.63 -33.14 19.27
C ALA A 488 27.35 -34.60 18.86
N THR A 489 27.26 -34.88 17.56
CA THR A 489 26.92 -36.21 17.03
C THR A 489 28.17 -37.06 16.77
N TRP A 490 29.07 -36.57 15.89
CA TRP A 490 30.05 -37.41 15.23
C TRP A 490 31.37 -37.60 15.98
N VAL A 491 31.72 -36.70 16.92
CA VAL A 491 32.94 -36.87 17.73
C VAL A 491 32.92 -38.18 18.52
N ARG A 492 31.74 -38.57 19.06
CA ARG A 492 31.61 -39.84 19.78
C ARG A 492 31.79 -41.06 18.88
N VAL A 493 31.23 -41.01 17.67
CA VAL A 493 31.40 -42.09 16.67
C VAL A 493 32.85 -42.18 16.24
N LEU A 494 33.50 -41.06 15.91
CA LEU A 494 34.91 -41.02 15.50
C LEU A 494 35.86 -41.46 16.62
N ASN A 495 35.56 -41.16 17.87
CA ASN A 495 36.39 -41.62 19.01
C ASN A 495 36.41 -43.14 19.14
N SER A 496 35.37 -43.87 18.71
CA SER A 496 35.39 -45.33 18.68
C SER A 496 36.39 -45.92 17.66
N LEU A 497 36.82 -45.16 16.69
CA LEU A 497 37.79 -45.51 15.64
C LEU A 497 39.24 -45.14 15.99
N ARG A 498 39.48 -44.64 17.22
CA ARG A 498 40.86 -44.32 17.67
C ARG A 498 41.59 -45.55 18.15
N ASP A 499 42.93 -45.56 17.96
CA ASP A 499 43.81 -46.70 18.27
C ASP A 499 44.19 -46.79 19.76
N GLU A 500 43.87 -45.78 20.54
CA GLU A 500 44.22 -45.67 21.97
C GLU A 500 43.69 -46.90 22.77
N GLY A 501 44.57 -47.54 23.49
CA GLY A 501 44.21 -48.70 24.32
C GLY A 501 44.05 -50.04 23.55
N LEU A 502 44.34 -50.08 22.27
CA LEU A 502 44.32 -51.34 21.48
C LEU A 502 45.63 -52.12 21.54
N HIS A 503 46.72 -51.50 21.86
CA HIS A 503 48.01 -52.14 22.00
C HIS A 503 48.29 -52.59 23.42
N VAL A 504 48.62 -53.87 23.55
CA VAL A 504 49.01 -54.46 24.84
C VAL A 504 50.52 -54.57 24.85
N SER A 505 51.21 -53.86 25.75
CA SER A 505 52.62 -54.03 25.97
C SER A 505 52.85 -55.18 26.92
N GLY A 506 53.12 -56.36 26.41
CA GLY A 506 53.61 -57.48 27.17
C GLY A 506 55.13 -57.61 27.08
N SER A 507 55.78 -58.27 28.06
CA SER A 507 57.24 -58.39 28.20
C SER A 507 57.94 -59.03 26.99
N PHE A 508 57.23 -59.62 26.01
CA PHE A 508 57.79 -60.34 24.86
C PHE A 508 57.08 -60.14 23.52
N SER A 509 55.95 -59.44 23.45
CA SER A 509 55.35 -59.07 22.20
C SER A 509 54.37 -57.92 22.33
N SER A 510 54.48 -56.91 21.46
CA SER A 510 53.44 -55.88 21.30
C SER A 510 52.39 -56.45 20.36
N GLY A 511 51.22 -56.76 20.88
CA GLY A 511 50.08 -57.31 20.12
C GLY A 511 48.84 -56.43 20.22
N VAL A 512 47.96 -56.51 19.27
CA VAL A 512 46.64 -55.87 19.34
C VAL A 512 45.70 -56.72 20.17
N SER A 513 45.04 -56.10 21.17
CA SER A 513 44.03 -56.77 21.97
C SER A 513 42.77 -57.06 21.12
N ARG A 514 42.56 -58.32 20.74
CA ARG A 514 41.39 -58.75 19.96
C ARG A 514 40.07 -58.45 20.70
N SER A 515 40.06 -58.51 22.01
CA SER A 515 38.89 -58.22 22.85
C SER A 515 38.56 -56.70 22.76
N ALA A 516 39.54 -55.84 23.00
CA ALA A 516 39.37 -54.40 22.87
C ALA A 516 38.95 -53.96 21.46
N LEU A 517 39.55 -54.63 20.44
CA LEU A 517 39.22 -54.35 19.04
C LEU A 517 37.76 -54.72 18.70
N ARG A 518 37.28 -55.88 19.15
CA ARG A 518 35.89 -56.31 18.99
C ARG A 518 34.92 -55.33 19.67
N GLU A 519 35.23 -54.87 20.85
CA GLU A 519 34.42 -53.84 21.56
C GLU A 519 34.40 -52.50 20.80
N ARG A 520 35.51 -52.08 20.16
CA ARG A 520 35.58 -50.86 19.35
C ARG A 520 34.67 -50.99 18.11
N PHE A 521 34.75 -52.08 17.35
CA PHE A 521 33.87 -52.29 16.20
C PHE A 521 32.41 -52.35 16.60
N LYS A 522 32.09 -53.03 17.69
CA LYS A 522 30.73 -53.13 18.23
C LYS A 522 30.21 -51.77 18.65
N ALA A 523 31.03 -51.00 19.37
CA ALA A 523 30.68 -49.62 19.80
C ALA A 523 30.44 -48.72 18.59
N PHE A 524 31.31 -48.74 17.56
CA PHE A 524 31.10 -48.02 16.30
C PHE A 524 29.77 -48.39 15.67
N ASN A 525 29.54 -49.68 15.40
CA ASN A 525 28.32 -50.16 14.78
C ASN A 525 27.08 -49.70 15.52
N THR A 526 27.04 -49.85 16.86
CA THR A 526 25.90 -49.46 17.67
C THR A 526 25.64 -47.93 17.59
N MET A 527 26.68 -47.11 17.74
CA MET A 527 26.53 -45.67 17.70
C MET A 527 26.17 -45.18 16.29
N PHE A 528 26.76 -45.75 15.24
CA PHE A 528 26.46 -45.40 13.87
C PHE A 528 25.01 -45.75 13.49
N GLU A 529 24.53 -46.95 13.87
CA GLU A 529 23.14 -47.36 13.66
C GLU A 529 22.15 -46.46 14.41
N GLU A 530 22.47 -46.08 15.62
CA GLU A 530 21.65 -45.18 16.42
C GLU A 530 21.54 -43.79 15.75
N VAL A 531 22.68 -43.24 15.32
CA VAL A 531 22.71 -42.00 14.57
C VAL A 531 21.89 -42.08 13.30
N HIS A 532 22.10 -43.10 12.47
CA HIS A 532 21.35 -43.30 11.25
C HIS A 532 19.85 -43.41 11.51
N ARG A 533 19.45 -44.27 12.46
CA ARG A 533 18.03 -44.46 12.85
C ARG A 533 17.37 -43.17 13.32
N THR A 534 18.08 -42.36 14.10
CA THR A 534 17.54 -41.11 14.67
C THR A 534 17.49 -40.03 13.61
N GLN A 535 18.56 -39.89 12.83
CA GLN A 535 18.73 -38.76 11.90
C GLN A 535 18.14 -39.00 10.52
N SER A 536 17.71 -40.22 10.17
CA SER A 536 16.95 -40.48 8.93
C SER A 536 15.65 -39.72 8.82
N THR A 537 15.08 -39.28 9.96
CA THR A 537 13.86 -38.45 10.02
C THR A 537 14.14 -36.94 10.06
N TRP A 538 15.41 -36.53 10.18
CA TRP A 538 15.79 -35.13 10.18
C TRP A 538 15.81 -34.58 8.75
N SER A 539 15.54 -33.29 8.60
CA SER A 539 15.45 -32.67 7.29
C SER A 539 16.30 -31.40 7.20
N VAL A 540 17.09 -31.33 6.14
CA VAL A 540 17.73 -30.10 5.68
C VAL A 540 17.13 -29.73 4.33
N PRO A 541 16.15 -28.79 4.31
CA PRO A 541 15.35 -28.53 3.10
C PRO A 541 16.15 -27.95 1.93
N ASP A 542 17.19 -27.16 2.21
CA ASP A 542 18.03 -26.59 1.16
C ASP A 542 18.99 -27.66 0.64
N ALA A 543 18.88 -27.98 -0.67
CA ALA A 543 19.63 -29.05 -1.29
C ALA A 543 21.16 -28.80 -1.27
N GLN A 544 21.58 -27.54 -1.48
CA GLN A 544 23.00 -27.20 -1.46
C GLN A 544 23.57 -27.34 -0.04
N LEU A 545 22.87 -26.79 0.97
CA LEU A 545 23.29 -26.90 2.37
C LEU A 545 23.33 -28.38 2.83
N ARG A 546 22.37 -29.17 2.41
CA ARG A 546 22.31 -30.61 2.70
C ARG A 546 23.52 -31.33 2.14
N GLU A 547 23.86 -31.08 0.88
CA GLU A 547 25.01 -31.68 0.23
C GLU A 547 26.33 -31.21 0.86
N GLU A 548 26.49 -29.91 1.15
CA GLU A 548 27.68 -29.41 1.84
C GLU A 548 27.88 -30.07 3.21
N LEU A 549 26.79 -30.31 3.94
CA LEU A 549 26.83 -31.00 5.24
C LEU A 549 27.25 -32.48 5.09
N ARG A 550 26.71 -33.21 4.08
CA ARG A 550 27.05 -34.60 3.77
C ARG A 550 28.51 -34.75 3.36
N ILE A 551 29.00 -33.86 2.48
CA ILE A 551 30.41 -33.83 2.06
C ILE A 551 31.30 -33.64 3.28
N SER A 552 31.00 -32.64 4.11
CA SER A 552 31.80 -32.38 5.30
C SER A 552 31.82 -33.55 6.31
N LEU A 553 30.70 -34.27 6.43
CA LEU A 553 30.65 -35.49 7.24
C LEU A 553 31.51 -36.61 6.63
N SER A 554 31.38 -36.85 5.32
CA SER A 554 32.12 -37.84 4.59
C SER A 554 33.62 -37.62 4.65
N GLU A 555 34.09 -36.39 4.53
CA GLU A 555 35.51 -36.00 4.63
C GLU A 555 36.17 -36.40 5.96
N HIS A 556 35.39 -36.50 7.04
CA HIS A 556 35.91 -36.89 8.35
C HIS A 556 35.67 -38.37 8.65
N LEU A 557 34.48 -38.89 8.36
CA LEU A 557 34.07 -40.24 8.73
C LEU A 557 34.72 -41.31 7.85
N ILE A 558 34.70 -41.13 6.52
CA ILE A 558 35.14 -42.13 5.58
C ILE A 558 36.63 -42.44 5.69
N PRO A 559 37.55 -41.46 5.74
CA PRO A 559 38.99 -41.72 5.94
C PRO A 559 39.29 -42.37 7.27
N ALA A 560 38.59 -41.96 8.35
CA ALA A 560 38.79 -42.53 9.68
C ALA A 560 38.39 -44.01 9.70
N TYR A 561 37.19 -44.34 9.16
CA TYR A 561 36.71 -45.73 9.09
C TYR A 561 37.57 -46.59 8.15
N ARG A 562 37.91 -46.11 6.96
CA ARG A 562 38.77 -46.79 6.00
C ARG A 562 40.14 -47.11 6.60
N SER A 563 40.75 -46.17 7.28
CA SER A 563 42.05 -46.37 7.96
C SER A 563 41.95 -47.39 9.09
N PHE A 564 40.90 -47.30 9.94
CA PHE A 564 40.68 -48.24 11.03
C PHE A 564 40.40 -49.64 10.52
N LEU A 565 39.50 -49.78 9.54
CA LEU A 565 39.18 -51.03 8.90
C LEU A 565 40.44 -51.67 8.23
N GLY A 566 41.18 -50.88 7.45
CA GLY A 566 42.40 -51.38 6.75
C GLY A 566 43.47 -51.91 7.69
N ARG A 567 43.65 -51.28 8.87
CA ARG A 567 44.63 -51.71 9.88
C ARG A 567 44.20 -52.93 10.66
N PHE A 568 42.93 -53.09 10.96
CA PHE A 568 42.47 -54.04 11.97
C PHE A 568 41.56 -55.16 11.40
N ARG A 569 41.15 -55.12 10.15
CA ARG A 569 40.28 -56.08 9.51
C ARG A 569 40.82 -57.52 9.65
N GLY A 570 42.10 -57.76 9.34
CA GLY A 570 42.73 -59.08 9.42
C GLY A 570 42.75 -59.71 10.82
N HIS A 571 42.80 -58.85 11.88
CA HIS A 571 42.73 -59.31 13.24
C HIS A 571 41.32 -59.81 13.68
N ILE A 572 40.27 -59.32 13.02
CA ILE A 572 38.89 -59.71 13.27
C ILE A 572 38.51 -60.91 12.38
N GLU A 573 38.88 -60.91 11.08
CA GLU A 573 38.58 -61.98 10.13
C GLU A 573 39.12 -63.33 10.58
N SER A 574 40.29 -63.34 11.28
CA SER A 574 40.88 -64.54 11.84
C SER A 574 40.14 -65.11 13.08
N GLY A 575 39.05 -64.46 13.53
CA GLY A 575 38.29 -64.80 14.74
C GLY A 575 37.01 -65.59 14.42
N ARG A 576 36.26 -65.94 15.51
CA ARG A 576 34.92 -66.51 15.36
C ARG A 576 33.90 -65.40 15.10
N HIS A 577 32.98 -65.57 14.11
CA HIS A 577 31.88 -64.68 13.77
C HIS A 577 32.34 -63.25 13.41
N PRO A 578 33.23 -63.04 12.42
CA PRO A 578 33.70 -61.71 12.02
C PRO A 578 32.56 -60.83 11.55
N GLU A 579 31.49 -61.38 11.00
CA GLU A 579 30.28 -60.71 10.52
C GLU A 579 29.57 -59.87 11.62
N ASN A 580 29.71 -60.25 12.87
CA ASN A 580 29.13 -59.49 13.99
C ASN A 580 29.88 -58.18 14.27
N TYR A 581 31.10 -58.00 13.77
CA TYR A 581 31.96 -56.86 14.04
C TYR A 581 32.22 -56.05 12.76
N LEU A 582 32.51 -56.72 11.63
CA LEU A 582 32.71 -56.12 10.31
C LEU A 582 31.38 -56.05 9.57
N LYS A 583 30.50 -55.17 10.05
CA LYS A 583 29.11 -55.10 9.58
C LYS A 583 28.94 -54.22 8.34
N TYR A 584 29.79 -53.23 8.14
CA TYR A 584 29.72 -52.25 7.06
C TYR A 584 31.01 -52.26 6.23
N SER A 585 30.87 -52.18 4.91
CA SER A 585 31.93 -51.76 4.00
C SER A 585 32.10 -50.25 4.03
N VAL A 586 33.12 -49.73 3.40
CA VAL A 586 33.31 -48.27 3.26
C VAL A 586 32.18 -47.68 2.41
N GLU A 587 31.80 -48.36 1.35
CA GLU A 587 30.72 -48.01 0.41
C GLU A 587 29.34 -48.00 1.10
N ASP A 588 29.09 -48.94 2.05
CA ASP A 588 27.86 -48.94 2.84
C ASP A 588 27.76 -47.68 3.70
N ILE A 589 28.86 -47.25 4.32
CA ILE A 589 28.88 -46.01 5.14
C ILE A 589 28.68 -44.78 4.25
N GLU A 590 29.33 -44.73 3.06
CA GLU A 590 29.12 -43.64 2.11
C GLU A 590 27.65 -43.55 1.70
N THR A 591 27.00 -44.66 1.36
CA THR A 591 25.58 -44.72 1.00
C THR A 591 24.68 -44.25 2.13
N ILE A 592 24.94 -44.69 3.38
CA ILE A 592 24.14 -44.28 4.55
C ILE A 592 24.27 -42.79 4.84
N VAL A 593 25.46 -42.20 4.67
CA VAL A 593 25.65 -40.75 4.86
C VAL A 593 24.90 -39.94 3.79
N LEU A 594 24.83 -40.44 2.56
CA LEU A 594 24.07 -39.81 1.48
C LEU A 594 22.55 -39.86 1.72
N ASP A 595 22.05 -40.81 2.50
CA ASP A 595 20.62 -40.91 2.85
C ASP A 595 20.22 -40.01 4.03
N LEU A 596 21.15 -39.33 4.73
CA LEU A 596 20.85 -38.47 5.85
C LEU A 596 20.14 -37.18 5.40
N PHE A 597 19.30 -36.62 6.26
CA PHE A 597 18.65 -35.28 6.15
C PHE A 597 17.57 -35.15 5.07
N GLU A 598 17.09 -36.26 4.49
CA GLU A 598 15.97 -36.24 3.53
C GLU A 598 14.60 -36.04 4.21
N GLY A 599 14.50 -36.32 5.51
CA GLY A 599 13.23 -36.15 6.27
C GLY A 599 12.25 -37.31 6.01
N TYR A 600 12.73 -38.52 5.80
CA TYR A 600 11.84 -39.65 5.60
C TYR A 600 10.99 -39.94 6.85
N THR A 601 9.69 -40.04 6.66
CA THR A 601 8.76 -40.42 7.74
C THR A 601 8.87 -41.86 8.15
N THR A 602 9.50 -42.70 7.31
CA THR A 602 9.78 -44.13 7.57
C THR A 602 11.22 -44.46 7.14
N PRO A 603 12.03 -45.05 8.02
CA PRO A 603 13.41 -45.41 7.67
C PRO A 603 13.49 -46.29 6.44
N PRO A 604 14.46 -46.08 5.52
CA PRO A 604 14.56 -46.81 4.24
C PRO A 604 14.65 -48.33 4.37
N HIS A 605 15.22 -48.82 5.49
CA HIS A 605 15.33 -50.27 5.74
C HIS A 605 13.99 -50.97 6.04
N LEU A 606 12.92 -50.21 6.36
CA LEU A 606 11.56 -50.74 6.50
C LEU A 606 10.77 -50.75 5.17
N ARG A 607 11.26 -50.07 4.13
CA ARG A 607 10.65 -50.05 2.78
C ARG A 607 11.05 -51.28 1.90
N ARG A 608 12.04 -52.11 2.32
CA ARG A 608 12.51 -53.30 1.57
C ARG A 608 11.94 -54.61 2.12
N ARG A 609 10.68 -54.65 2.47
CA ARG A 609 9.96 -55.90 2.71
C ARG A 609 8.70 -55.97 1.87
#